data_b93a0c714e70f3d032ddd28050901ded
#
_entry.id   b93a0c714e70f3d032ddd28050901ded
#
_cell.length_a   1.000
_cell.length_b   1.000
_cell.length_c   1.000
_cell.angle_alpha   90.00
_cell.angle_beta   90.00
_cell.angle_gamma   90.00
#
_symmetry.space_group_name_H-M   'P 1'
#
loop_
_entity.id
_entity.type
_entity.pdbx_description
1 polymer ?
#
loop_
_entity_poly.entity_id
_entity_poly.type
_entity_poly.pdbx_seq_one_letter_code
_entity_poly.pdbx_strand_id
1 'polypeptide(L)'
;MAESINPDEDFCLLGYSFGGIIVQEIHKKFPAKKVIILASIKSPSGKSKLMEIGKRSKLYKIIPTSAFNEKSYSFYSFVRHLFDPKNPKVLKYFKVRNPYYIKWSIEKILDWDAKENPEIIQISADKDIVFPIKNSNPNYVIKGGTHLCPVTKAKEISAILEKEFGGL
;
A
#
# COMPACT_ATOMS: atom_id res chain seq x y z
N MET A 1 14.53 6.23 -6.67
CA MET A 1 13.19 6.37 -7.30
C MET A 1 12.87 7.82 -7.69
N ALA A 2 13.13 8.81 -6.85
CA ALA A 2 12.85 10.21 -7.20
C ALA A 2 13.85 10.83 -8.20
N GLU A 3 15.02 10.25 -8.37
CA GLU A 3 16.08 10.72 -9.29
C GLU A 3 15.71 10.63 -10.77
N SER A 4 14.71 9.82 -11.11
CA SER A 4 14.21 9.69 -12.50
C SER A 4 13.03 10.60 -12.82
N ILE A 5 12.61 11.44 -11.88
CA ILE A 5 11.53 12.40 -12.09
C ILE A 5 12.15 13.70 -12.60
N ASN A 6 11.72 14.14 -13.78
CA ASN A 6 12.01 15.46 -14.27
C ASN A 6 11.00 16.45 -13.64
N PRO A 7 11.43 17.37 -12.75
CA PRO A 7 10.51 18.29 -12.09
C PRO A 7 9.89 19.34 -13.03
N ASP A 8 10.47 19.51 -14.24
CA ASP A 8 10.00 20.48 -15.23
C ASP A 8 8.90 19.88 -16.14
N GLU A 9 8.58 18.62 -15.99
CA GLU A 9 7.54 17.94 -16.74
C GLU A 9 6.31 17.62 -15.87
N ASP A 10 5.13 17.73 -16.46
CA ASP A 10 3.90 17.27 -15.82
C ASP A 10 3.92 15.74 -15.68
N PHE A 11 3.73 15.26 -14.46
CA PHE A 11 3.65 13.83 -14.19
C PHE A 11 2.54 13.48 -13.20
N CYS A 12 2.14 12.21 -13.21
CA CYS A 12 1.20 11.66 -12.26
C CYS A 12 1.84 10.52 -11.48
N LEU A 13 1.35 10.30 -10.26
CA LEU A 13 1.86 9.25 -9.40
C LEU A 13 0.74 8.25 -9.08
N LEU A 14 1.04 6.97 -9.28
CA LEU A 14 0.20 5.86 -8.85
C LEU A 14 0.98 4.96 -7.91
N GLY A 15 0.46 4.74 -6.70
CA GLY A 15 1.10 3.89 -5.70
C GLY A 15 0.18 2.82 -5.15
N TYR A 16 0.63 1.56 -5.15
CA TYR A 16 -0.08 0.43 -4.55
C TYR A 16 0.52 0.05 -3.20
N SER A 17 -0.32 -0.18 -2.19
CA SER A 17 0.11 -0.63 -0.86
C SER A 17 1.18 0.28 -0.28
N PHE A 18 2.37 -0.22 0.08
CA PHE A 18 3.50 0.59 0.53
C PHE A 18 3.92 1.63 -0.52
N GLY A 19 3.78 1.31 -1.81
CA GLY A 19 3.99 2.27 -2.90
C GLY A 19 3.11 3.51 -2.79
N GLY A 20 1.90 3.39 -2.23
CA GLY A 20 1.02 4.52 -1.96
C GLY A 20 1.59 5.50 -0.92
N ILE A 21 2.33 5.00 0.07
CA ILE A 21 3.06 5.86 1.02
C ILE A 21 4.24 6.53 0.31
N ILE A 22 4.99 5.77 -0.50
CA ILE A 22 6.16 6.29 -1.22
C ILE A 22 5.77 7.42 -2.16
N VAL A 23 4.70 7.28 -2.95
CA VAL A 23 4.29 8.33 -3.91
C VAL A 23 3.83 9.59 -3.20
N GLN A 24 3.25 9.49 -2.01
CA GLN A 24 2.90 10.65 -1.18
C GLN A 24 4.15 11.40 -0.69
N GLU A 25 5.19 10.67 -0.28
CA GLU A 25 6.47 11.29 0.12
C GLU A 25 7.21 11.91 -1.09
N ILE A 26 7.07 11.31 -2.27
CA ILE A 26 7.58 11.90 -3.52
C ILE A 26 6.83 13.18 -3.85
N HIS A 27 5.49 13.15 -3.79
CA HIS A 27 4.64 14.31 -4.08
C HIS A 27 4.93 15.52 -3.19
N LYS A 28 5.30 15.31 -1.93
CA LYS A 28 5.72 16.41 -1.04
C LYS A 28 6.98 17.14 -1.52
N LYS A 29 7.88 16.45 -2.21
CA LYS A 29 9.14 16.99 -2.73
C LYS A 29 9.01 17.49 -4.16
N PHE A 30 8.27 16.76 -4.97
CA PHE A 30 8.04 17.00 -6.38
C PHE A 30 6.54 16.93 -6.61
N PRO A 31 5.83 18.07 -6.60
CA PRO A 31 4.39 18.12 -6.76
C PRO A 31 3.95 17.50 -8.09
N ALA A 32 3.25 16.39 -8.03
CA ALA A 32 2.65 15.74 -9.18
C ALA A 32 1.30 16.37 -9.50
N LYS A 33 0.92 16.38 -10.78
CA LYS A 33 -0.38 16.87 -11.25
C LYS A 33 -1.56 16.09 -10.65
N LYS A 34 -1.38 14.78 -10.45
CA LYS A 34 -2.35 13.91 -9.80
C LYS A 34 -1.66 12.78 -9.04
N VAL A 35 -2.16 12.45 -7.87
CA VAL A 35 -1.69 11.32 -7.06
C VAL A 35 -2.85 10.38 -6.76
N ILE A 36 -2.69 9.11 -7.15
CA ILE A 36 -3.65 8.05 -6.85
C ILE A 36 -2.96 6.99 -6.00
N ILE A 37 -3.60 6.62 -4.90
CA ILE A 37 -3.16 5.50 -4.06
C ILE A 37 -4.18 4.38 -4.08
N LEU A 38 -3.70 3.15 -4.22
CA LEU A 38 -4.49 1.94 -4.35
C LEU A 38 -4.17 0.98 -3.22
N ALA A 39 -5.21 0.53 -2.48
CA ALA A 39 -5.06 -0.32 -1.29
C ALA A 39 -3.94 0.20 -0.37
N SER A 40 -4.01 1.48 -0.03
CA SER A 40 -3.05 2.22 0.79
C SER A 40 -3.77 3.24 1.67
N ILE A 41 -3.01 4.03 2.44
CA ILE A 41 -3.54 4.98 3.43
C ILE A 41 -3.08 6.42 3.13
N LYS A 42 -3.94 7.40 3.43
CA LYS A 42 -3.62 8.84 3.32
C LYS A 42 -2.94 9.40 4.57
N SER A 43 -3.14 8.73 5.71
CA SER A 43 -2.64 9.18 7.02
C SER A 43 -2.50 8.00 7.98
N PRO A 44 -1.84 8.17 9.13
CA PRO A 44 -1.70 7.13 10.16
C PRO A 44 -3.02 6.54 10.66
N SER A 45 -4.11 7.31 10.61
CA SER A 45 -5.45 6.83 11.03
C SER A 45 -5.96 5.66 10.20
N GLY A 46 -5.50 5.51 8.95
CA GLY A 46 -5.84 4.40 8.07
C GLY A 46 -5.18 3.06 8.45
N LYS A 47 -4.26 3.04 9.39
CA LYS A 47 -3.58 1.81 9.83
C LYS A 47 -4.55 0.86 10.54
N SER A 48 -4.33 -0.44 10.34
CA SER A 48 -5.09 -1.46 11.07
C SER A 48 -4.71 -1.49 12.56
N LYS A 49 -5.60 -2.01 13.41
CA LYS A 49 -5.31 -2.21 14.85
C LYS A 49 -4.03 -3.00 15.09
N LEU A 50 -3.76 -4.00 14.24
CA LEU A 50 -2.53 -4.80 14.32
C LEU A 50 -1.29 -3.93 14.10
N MET A 51 -1.33 -3.02 13.12
CA MET A 51 -0.24 -2.07 12.86
C MET A 51 -0.07 -1.08 14.02
N GLU A 52 -1.15 -0.60 14.62
CA GLU A 52 -1.08 0.28 15.79
C GLU A 52 -0.43 -0.42 17.00
N ILE A 53 -0.82 -1.67 17.26
CA ILE A 53 -0.20 -2.48 18.31
C ILE A 53 1.29 -2.70 17.99
N GLY A 54 1.62 -3.04 16.76
CA GLY A 54 3.01 -3.17 16.31
C GLY A 54 3.81 -1.89 16.56
N LYS A 55 3.28 -0.73 16.15
CA LYS A 55 3.93 0.58 16.38
C LYS A 55 4.18 0.84 17.85
N ARG A 56 3.16 0.61 18.72
CA ARG A 56 3.27 0.86 20.16
C ARG A 56 4.25 -0.07 20.86
N SER A 57 4.21 -1.37 20.53
CA SER A 57 5.09 -2.37 21.17
C SER A 57 6.53 -2.29 20.70
N LYS A 58 6.78 -1.70 19.50
CA LYS A 58 8.08 -1.65 18.84
C LYS A 58 8.73 -3.03 18.62
N LEU A 59 7.95 -4.12 18.78
CA LEU A 59 8.45 -5.49 18.62
C LEU A 59 9.03 -5.76 17.23
N TYR A 60 8.49 -5.09 16.19
CA TYR A 60 9.02 -5.20 14.83
C TYR A 60 10.51 -4.85 14.71
N LYS A 61 11.03 -3.99 15.60
CA LYS A 61 12.46 -3.59 15.60
C LYS A 61 13.37 -4.73 16.03
N ILE A 62 12.91 -5.58 16.94
CA ILE A 62 13.69 -6.71 17.47
C ILE A 62 13.51 -8.01 16.67
N ILE A 63 12.52 -8.07 15.76
CA ILE A 63 12.36 -9.24 14.89
C ILE A 63 13.58 -9.33 13.97
N PRO A 64 14.33 -10.44 14.00
CA PRO A 64 15.53 -10.57 13.16
C PRO A 64 15.13 -10.61 11.67
N THR A 65 15.99 -10.06 10.82
CA THR A 65 15.75 -10.02 9.37
C THR A 65 15.54 -11.41 8.77
N SER A 66 16.17 -12.44 9.35
CA SER A 66 16.00 -13.83 8.95
C SER A 66 14.57 -14.35 9.08
N ALA A 67 13.74 -13.76 9.94
CA ALA A 67 12.33 -14.12 10.05
C ALA A 67 11.51 -13.81 8.78
N PHE A 68 11.99 -12.88 7.96
CA PHE A 68 11.38 -12.48 6.70
C PHE A 68 11.92 -13.26 5.50
N ASN A 69 12.68 -14.34 5.74
CA ASN A 69 13.23 -15.18 4.69
C ASN A 69 12.11 -15.95 3.98
N GLU A 70 12.27 -16.15 2.67
CA GLU A 70 11.33 -16.91 1.84
C GLU A 70 11.18 -18.38 2.25
N LYS A 71 12.13 -18.94 2.99
CA LYS A 71 12.05 -20.27 3.59
C LYS A 71 11.20 -20.31 4.87
N SER A 72 10.77 -19.17 5.40
CA SER A 72 9.91 -19.10 6.57
C SER A 72 8.47 -19.35 6.18
N TYR A 73 8.00 -20.59 6.36
CA TYR A 73 6.60 -20.95 6.15
C TYR A 73 5.61 -20.04 6.91
N SER A 74 5.93 -19.68 8.13
CA SER A 74 5.10 -18.81 8.97
C SER A 74 4.94 -17.42 8.38
N PHE A 75 6.01 -16.82 7.87
CA PHE A 75 5.97 -15.51 7.22
C PHE A 75 5.11 -15.54 5.95
N TYR A 76 5.29 -16.53 5.09
CA TYR A 76 4.52 -16.64 3.86
C TYR A 76 3.04 -16.95 4.12
N SER A 77 2.74 -17.77 5.11
CA SER A 77 1.37 -18.03 5.54
C SER A 77 0.70 -16.75 6.05
N PHE A 78 1.41 -15.95 6.83
CA PHE A 78 0.96 -14.65 7.31
C PHE A 78 0.69 -13.67 6.15
N VAL A 79 1.63 -13.52 5.22
CA VAL A 79 1.45 -12.68 4.03
C VAL A 79 0.24 -13.10 3.21
N ARG A 80 0.09 -14.41 2.96
CA ARG A 80 -1.07 -14.94 2.25
C ARG A 80 -2.38 -14.58 2.94
N HIS A 81 -2.43 -14.72 4.26
CA HIS A 81 -3.62 -14.38 5.04
C HIS A 81 -3.94 -12.87 4.94
N LEU A 82 -2.94 -12.02 5.00
CA LEU A 82 -3.13 -10.57 4.92
C LEU A 82 -3.61 -10.12 3.53
N PHE A 83 -3.02 -10.66 2.46
CA PHE A 83 -3.30 -10.17 1.10
C PHE A 83 -4.59 -10.74 0.53
N ASP A 84 -4.78 -12.04 0.61
CA ASP A 84 -6.00 -12.71 0.18
C ASP A 84 -6.06 -14.15 0.75
N PRO A 85 -6.72 -14.36 1.89
CA PRO A 85 -6.73 -15.68 2.56
C PRO A 85 -7.34 -16.80 1.71
N LYS A 86 -8.21 -16.44 0.77
CA LYS A 86 -8.94 -17.41 -0.08
C LYS A 86 -8.22 -17.72 -1.39
N ASN A 87 -7.20 -16.95 -1.76
CA ASN A 87 -6.50 -17.11 -3.04
C ASN A 87 -5.17 -17.83 -2.85
N PRO A 88 -5.04 -19.10 -3.26
CA PRO A 88 -3.80 -19.84 -3.12
C PRO A 88 -2.66 -19.29 -4.00
N LYS A 89 -3.00 -18.49 -5.02
CA LYS A 89 -2.04 -17.91 -5.98
C LYS A 89 -1.43 -16.60 -5.50
N VAL A 90 -1.80 -16.08 -4.31
CA VAL A 90 -1.33 -14.77 -3.82
C VAL A 90 0.19 -14.66 -3.84
N LEU A 91 0.91 -15.72 -3.49
CA LEU A 91 2.37 -15.76 -3.46
C LEU A 91 3.01 -15.62 -4.85
N LYS A 92 2.28 -15.93 -5.94
CA LYS A 92 2.74 -15.70 -7.31
C LYS A 92 2.95 -14.21 -7.60
N TYR A 93 2.17 -13.36 -6.95
CA TYR A 93 2.21 -11.91 -7.12
C TYR A 93 3.14 -11.23 -6.12
N PHE A 94 3.48 -11.91 -5.04
CA PHE A 94 4.45 -11.42 -4.07
C PHE A 94 5.88 -11.68 -4.56
N LYS A 95 6.41 -10.75 -5.34
CA LYS A 95 7.72 -10.86 -6.02
C LYS A 95 8.90 -10.39 -5.18
N VAL A 96 8.67 -9.47 -4.26
CA VAL A 96 9.72 -8.93 -3.39
C VAL A 96 10.06 -9.97 -2.33
N ARG A 97 11.30 -10.46 -2.37
CA ARG A 97 11.77 -11.53 -1.49
C ARG A 97 13.02 -11.19 -0.70
N ASN A 98 13.51 -9.96 -0.85
CA ASN A 98 14.65 -9.49 -0.05
C ASN A 98 14.19 -9.22 1.39
N PRO A 99 14.67 -9.98 2.39
CA PRO A 99 14.21 -9.85 3.77
C PRO A 99 14.55 -8.50 4.40
N TYR A 100 15.65 -7.87 3.99
CA TYR A 100 16.01 -6.52 4.44
C TYR A 100 15.00 -5.49 3.94
N TYR A 101 14.63 -5.56 2.66
CA TYR A 101 13.64 -4.67 2.09
C TYR A 101 12.27 -4.85 2.74
N ILE A 102 11.85 -6.09 2.98
CA ILE A 102 10.55 -6.39 3.62
C ILE A 102 10.52 -5.81 5.03
N LYS A 103 11.54 -6.09 5.85
CA LYS A 103 11.65 -5.52 7.20
C LYS A 103 11.62 -4.00 7.16
N TRP A 104 12.45 -3.39 6.32
CA TRP A 104 12.51 -1.95 6.14
C TRP A 104 11.16 -1.35 5.72
N SER A 105 10.44 -1.96 4.79
CA SER A 105 9.14 -1.48 4.35
C SER A 105 8.10 -1.54 5.46
N ILE A 106 8.09 -2.60 6.26
CA ILE A 106 7.20 -2.72 7.43
C ILE A 106 7.51 -1.63 8.45
N GLU A 107 8.79 -1.41 8.77
CA GLU A 107 9.21 -0.34 9.68
C GLU A 107 8.73 1.03 9.17
N LYS A 108 8.94 1.31 7.87
CA LYS A 108 8.48 2.57 7.27
C LYS A 108 6.97 2.73 7.30
N ILE A 109 6.18 1.69 7.05
CA ILE A 109 4.72 1.73 7.17
C ILE A 109 4.31 2.04 8.61
N LEU A 110 4.90 1.35 9.58
CA LEU A 110 4.54 1.50 10.99
C LEU A 110 4.92 2.89 11.54
N ASP A 111 6.10 3.37 11.19
CA ASP A 111 6.62 4.66 11.68
C ASP A 111 6.08 5.86 10.88
N TRP A 112 5.49 5.63 9.70
CA TRP A 112 4.98 6.72 8.86
C TRP A 112 3.94 7.57 9.58
N ASP A 113 4.14 8.89 9.54
CA ASP A 113 3.34 9.88 10.25
C ASP A 113 3.15 11.14 9.39
N ALA A 114 2.26 11.05 8.41
CA ALA A 114 1.92 12.16 7.54
C ALA A 114 0.51 12.67 7.82
N LYS A 115 0.31 13.98 7.69
CA LYS A 115 -1.02 14.56 7.66
C LYS A 115 -1.75 14.13 6.39
N GLU A 116 -3.05 13.94 6.50
CA GLU A 116 -3.89 13.63 5.34
C GLU A 116 -3.87 14.79 4.34
N ASN A 117 -3.64 14.45 3.06
CA ASN A 117 -3.81 15.35 1.95
C ASN A 117 -5.12 15.01 1.23
N PRO A 118 -6.14 15.90 1.22
CA PRO A 118 -7.44 15.65 0.61
C PRO A 118 -7.37 15.55 -0.93
N GLU A 119 -6.35 16.11 -1.57
CA GLU A 119 -6.18 16.08 -3.03
C GLU A 119 -5.79 14.69 -3.55
N ILE A 120 -5.29 13.82 -2.67
CA ILE A 120 -4.89 12.47 -3.04
C ILE A 120 -6.14 11.60 -3.24
N ILE A 121 -6.25 11.00 -4.41
CA ILE A 121 -7.32 10.06 -4.73
C ILE A 121 -6.98 8.70 -4.12
N GLN A 122 -7.87 8.20 -3.27
CA GLN A 122 -7.71 6.90 -2.63
C GLN A 122 -8.72 5.89 -3.17
N ILE A 123 -8.22 4.78 -3.68
CA ILE A 123 -8.98 3.61 -4.09
C ILE A 123 -8.73 2.50 -3.07
N SER A 124 -9.74 2.09 -2.33
CA SER A 124 -9.64 1.06 -1.28
C SER A 124 -10.57 -0.11 -1.55
N ALA A 125 -10.31 -1.24 -0.93
CA ALA A 125 -11.14 -2.44 -1.04
C ALA A 125 -11.84 -2.73 0.30
N ASP A 126 -13.11 -3.11 0.26
CA ASP A 126 -13.96 -3.27 1.46
C ASP A 126 -13.59 -4.49 2.32
N LYS A 127 -12.85 -5.45 1.75
CA LYS A 127 -12.32 -6.63 2.46
C LYS A 127 -10.81 -6.58 2.66
N ASP A 128 -10.19 -5.42 2.49
CA ASP A 128 -8.79 -5.22 2.80
C ASP A 128 -8.59 -5.22 4.33
N ILE A 129 -7.85 -6.20 4.85
CA ILE A 129 -7.52 -6.31 6.27
C ILE A 129 -6.16 -5.67 6.61
N VAL A 130 -5.36 -5.36 5.60
CA VAL A 130 -4.09 -4.62 5.77
C VAL A 130 -4.39 -3.16 6.06
N PHE A 131 -5.19 -2.53 5.18
CA PHE A 131 -5.65 -1.15 5.32
C PHE A 131 -7.18 -1.07 5.28
N PRO A 132 -7.85 -1.34 6.42
CA PRO A 132 -9.30 -1.41 6.48
C PRO A 132 -9.98 -0.07 6.17
N ILE A 133 -10.98 -0.08 5.30
CA ILE A 133 -11.71 1.13 4.88
C ILE A 133 -12.42 1.87 6.03
N LYS A 134 -12.78 1.16 7.11
CA LYS A 134 -13.44 1.76 8.28
C LYS A 134 -12.62 2.85 8.97
N ASN A 135 -11.32 2.88 8.70
CA ASN A 135 -10.38 3.84 9.28
C ASN A 135 -10.02 4.96 8.30
N SER A 136 -10.67 5.01 7.12
CA SER A 136 -10.40 6.01 6.08
C SER A 136 -11.69 6.39 5.36
N ASN A 137 -11.64 7.49 4.61
CA ASN A 137 -12.73 7.92 3.72
C ASN A 137 -12.23 7.92 2.27
N PRO A 138 -12.17 6.75 1.60
CA PRO A 138 -11.64 6.66 0.24
C PRO A 138 -12.59 7.27 -0.78
N ASN A 139 -12.01 7.78 -1.89
CA ASN A 139 -12.77 8.31 -3.03
C ASN A 139 -13.51 7.18 -3.78
N TYR A 140 -12.91 5.97 -3.81
CA TYR A 140 -13.49 4.80 -4.46
C TYR A 140 -13.36 3.56 -3.57
N VAL A 141 -14.42 2.76 -3.52
CA VAL A 141 -14.46 1.48 -2.78
C VAL A 141 -14.70 0.33 -3.73
N ILE A 142 -13.73 -0.58 -3.83
CA ILE A 142 -13.82 -1.80 -4.62
C ILE A 142 -14.54 -2.88 -3.81
N LYS A 143 -15.78 -3.16 -4.18
CA LYS A 143 -16.64 -4.13 -3.46
C LYS A 143 -16.13 -5.57 -3.63
N GLY A 144 -16.09 -6.29 -2.52
CA GLY A 144 -15.59 -7.67 -2.47
C GLY A 144 -14.09 -7.81 -2.74
N GLY A 145 -13.36 -6.68 -2.84
CA GLY A 145 -11.92 -6.68 -3.04
C GLY A 145 -11.15 -6.89 -1.73
N THR A 146 -10.05 -7.63 -1.80
CA THR A 146 -9.06 -7.78 -0.73
C THR A 146 -7.88 -6.85 -0.99
N HIS A 147 -6.81 -6.94 -0.20
CA HIS A 147 -5.56 -6.20 -0.47
C HIS A 147 -5.00 -6.50 -1.87
N LEU A 148 -5.29 -7.69 -2.43
CA LEU A 148 -4.89 -8.09 -3.79
C LEU A 148 -5.85 -7.58 -4.89
N CYS A 149 -6.68 -6.59 -4.60
CA CYS A 149 -7.67 -6.06 -5.56
C CYS A 149 -7.09 -5.60 -6.91
N PRO A 150 -5.84 -5.10 -7.04
CA PRO A 150 -5.30 -4.77 -8.37
C PRO A 150 -5.25 -5.96 -9.33
N VAL A 151 -5.16 -7.17 -8.79
CA VAL A 151 -5.16 -8.41 -9.58
C VAL A 151 -6.56 -8.99 -9.74
N THR A 152 -7.32 -9.05 -8.63
CA THR A 152 -8.62 -9.76 -8.60
C THR A 152 -9.77 -8.91 -9.13
N LYS A 153 -9.60 -7.59 -9.18
CA LYS A 153 -10.58 -6.59 -9.62
C LYS A 153 -10.00 -5.62 -10.67
N ALA A 154 -9.05 -6.10 -11.46
CA ALA A 154 -8.30 -5.29 -12.42
C ALA A 154 -9.20 -4.47 -13.35
N LYS A 155 -10.27 -5.05 -13.90
CA LYS A 155 -11.19 -4.37 -14.82
C LYS A 155 -11.86 -3.16 -14.17
N GLU A 156 -12.35 -3.30 -12.95
CA GLU A 156 -13.02 -2.22 -12.20
C GLU A 156 -12.03 -1.10 -11.86
N ILE A 157 -10.82 -1.47 -11.43
CA ILE A 157 -9.76 -0.51 -11.11
C ILE A 157 -9.27 0.20 -12.37
N SER A 158 -9.08 -0.50 -13.50
CA SER A 158 -8.69 0.13 -14.77
C SER A 158 -9.69 1.19 -15.21
N ALA A 159 -10.99 0.91 -15.12
CA ALA A 159 -12.03 1.89 -15.47
C ALA A 159 -11.97 3.16 -14.59
N ILE A 160 -11.65 3.01 -13.29
CA ILE A 160 -11.45 4.16 -12.40
C ILE A 160 -10.19 4.94 -12.81
N LEU A 161 -9.09 4.23 -13.10
CA LEU A 161 -7.84 4.87 -13.50
C LEU A 161 -7.98 5.60 -14.84
N GLU A 162 -8.67 5.01 -15.81
CA GLU A 162 -9.00 5.65 -17.10
C GLU A 162 -9.80 6.94 -16.90
N LYS A 163 -10.82 6.90 -16.03
CA LYS A 163 -11.60 8.09 -15.66
C LYS A 163 -10.71 9.17 -15.03
N GLU A 164 -9.86 8.79 -14.11
CA GLU A 164 -9.04 9.75 -13.35
C GLU A 164 -7.86 10.31 -14.15
N PHE A 165 -7.29 9.53 -15.05
CA PHE A 165 -6.17 9.96 -15.90
C PHE A 165 -6.60 10.43 -17.29
N GLY A 166 -7.76 10.01 -17.79
CA GLY A 166 -8.22 10.32 -19.15
C GLY A 166 -8.58 11.79 -19.41
N GLY A 167 -8.54 12.64 -18.41
CA GLY A 167 -8.75 14.09 -18.52
C GLY A 167 -7.47 14.92 -18.38
N LEU A 168 -6.29 14.30 -18.52
CA LEU A 168 -4.97 14.93 -18.34
C LEU A 168 -4.35 15.33 -19.67
#